data_79c722c1ebe2d20466cfa5019823ea66
#
_entry.id   79c722c1ebe2d20466cfa5019823ea66
#
_cell.length_a   1.000
_cell.length_b   1.000
_cell.length_c   1.000
_cell.angle_alpha   90.00
_cell.angle_beta   90.00
_cell.angle_gamma   90.00
#
_symmetry.space_group_name_H-M   'P 1'
#
loop_
_entity.id
_entity.type
_entity.pdbx_description
1 polymer ?
#
loop_
_entity_poly.entity_id
_entity_poly.type
_entity_poly.pdbx_seq_one_letter_code
_entity_poly.pdbx_strand_id
1 'polypeptide(L)'
;MNYHWQYGRRYHAFKEGSYKFPNDEREQDRLDMLHNMFRLVLNGKLFLAPIKDGPLRVLDIGTGTGIWAMEFDHGQRPDLRTSAELSRVPPNVIFEVDDVESEWPPRAPFDFIHSRYMCGSIKDWPRLAQQAYNQLKPGGWIEFQEFYLVNYSEDGSLKEGNNVNRFYELLREALDRINRPVTIGKELERIVKEVGFVNVHHEVFQLPLGTWPRERRMKEIGALNMLQLLDGLEAFSAATFTNILGWTIEEVQVFLALVRKDARDRGVHMMHDL
;
A
#
# COMPACT_ATOMS: atom_id res chain seq x y z
N MET A 1 24.37 -2.95 -1.14
CA MET A 1 23.15 -3.66 -1.61
C MET A 1 23.29 -3.86 -3.11
N ASN A 2 23.06 -5.05 -3.63
CA ASN A 2 23.02 -5.27 -5.07
C ASN A 2 21.62 -4.91 -5.56
N TYR A 3 21.53 -4.20 -6.69
CA TYR A 3 20.27 -3.84 -7.34
C TYR A 3 20.15 -4.52 -8.68
N HIS A 4 18.92 -4.87 -9.07
CA HIS A 4 18.60 -5.34 -10.41
C HIS A 4 17.91 -4.23 -11.21
N TRP A 5 18.28 -4.03 -12.48
CA TRP A 5 17.67 -3.04 -13.37
C TRP A 5 16.88 -3.73 -14.46
N GLN A 6 15.60 -3.36 -14.61
CA GLN A 6 14.74 -3.89 -15.65
C GLN A 6 13.83 -2.76 -16.15
N TYR A 7 13.70 -2.61 -17.46
CA TYR A 7 12.90 -1.56 -18.10
C TYR A 7 13.20 -0.13 -17.59
N GLY A 8 14.48 0.16 -17.30
CA GLY A 8 14.89 1.46 -16.80
C GLY A 8 14.54 1.74 -15.34
N ARG A 9 14.00 0.77 -14.61
CA ARG A 9 13.63 0.87 -13.19
C ARG A 9 14.56 0.01 -12.33
N ARG A 10 14.79 0.44 -11.10
CA ARG A 10 15.62 -0.27 -10.11
C ARG A 10 14.73 -1.13 -9.22
N TYR A 11 15.14 -2.38 -9.01
CA TYR A 11 14.44 -3.36 -8.17
C TYR A 11 15.33 -3.86 -7.04
N HIS A 12 14.72 -4.36 -5.98
CA HIS A 12 15.42 -4.97 -4.86
C HIS A 12 16.07 -6.30 -5.28
N ALA A 13 17.35 -6.50 -4.95
CA ALA A 13 18.05 -7.76 -5.22
C ALA A 13 17.94 -8.79 -4.08
N PHE A 14 17.35 -8.41 -2.94
CA PHE A 14 17.08 -9.35 -1.84
C PHE A 14 15.94 -10.29 -2.25
N LYS A 15 16.24 -11.59 -2.38
CA LYS A 15 15.33 -12.61 -2.94
C LYS A 15 14.75 -12.18 -4.29
N GLU A 16 15.63 -12.12 -5.31
CA GLU A 16 15.30 -11.71 -6.68
C GLU A 16 13.99 -12.34 -7.17
N GLY A 17 13.09 -11.50 -7.69
CA GLY A 17 11.78 -11.92 -8.18
C GLY A 17 10.71 -12.16 -7.11
N SER A 18 10.97 -12.00 -5.81
CA SER A 18 9.95 -12.07 -4.77
C SER A 18 9.10 -10.80 -4.70
N TYR A 19 9.71 -9.63 -4.81
CA TYR A 19 9.03 -8.34 -4.88
C TYR A 19 8.98 -7.84 -6.33
N LYS A 20 7.81 -7.46 -6.80
CA LYS A 20 7.56 -7.18 -8.23
C LYS A 20 7.61 -5.71 -8.60
N PHE A 21 7.70 -4.82 -7.61
CA PHE A 21 7.68 -3.38 -7.83
C PHE A 21 9.07 -2.76 -7.68
N PRO A 22 9.37 -1.65 -8.37
CA PRO A 22 10.66 -0.98 -8.26
C PRO A 22 10.86 -0.34 -6.89
N ASN A 23 12.12 0.07 -6.62
CA ASN A 23 12.51 0.77 -5.39
C ASN A 23 13.41 2.00 -5.68
N ASP A 24 13.26 2.57 -6.86
CA ASP A 24 13.97 3.79 -7.25
C ASP A 24 13.36 5.05 -6.61
N GLU A 25 14.03 6.18 -6.81
CA GLU A 25 13.64 7.48 -6.22
C GLU A 25 12.22 7.88 -6.64
N ARG A 26 11.84 7.64 -7.91
CA ARG A 26 10.48 7.92 -8.40
C ARG A 26 9.43 7.10 -7.66
N GLU A 27 9.72 5.84 -7.34
CA GLU A 27 8.82 5.01 -6.54
C GLU A 27 8.75 5.49 -5.09
N GLN A 28 9.86 5.94 -4.52
CA GLN A 28 9.87 6.52 -3.17
C GLN A 28 9.02 7.79 -3.09
N ASP A 29 9.15 8.71 -4.04
CA ASP A 29 8.31 9.92 -4.13
C ASP A 29 6.81 9.56 -4.25
N ARG A 30 6.49 8.52 -5.05
CA ARG A 30 5.12 8.02 -5.18
C ARG A 30 4.60 7.45 -3.86
N LEU A 31 5.41 6.71 -3.12
CA LEU A 31 5.03 6.16 -1.81
C LEU A 31 4.82 7.25 -0.76
N ASP A 32 5.61 8.32 -0.78
CA ASP A 32 5.42 9.47 0.11
C ASP A 32 4.14 10.24 -0.23
N MET A 33 3.81 10.37 -1.53
CA MET A 33 2.52 10.92 -1.96
C MET A 33 1.35 10.05 -1.47
N LEU A 34 1.49 8.74 -1.58
CA LEU A 34 0.51 7.78 -1.10
C LEU A 34 0.33 7.87 0.43
N HIS A 35 1.42 8.02 1.18
CA HIS A 35 1.36 8.26 2.63
C HIS A 35 0.51 9.50 2.97
N ASN A 36 0.72 10.61 2.27
CA ASN A 36 -0.07 11.82 2.46
C ASN A 36 -1.56 11.59 2.14
N MET A 37 -1.87 10.79 1.11
CA MET A 37 -3.25 10.40 0.80
C MET A 37 -3.88 9.60 1.95
N PHE A 38 -3.18 8.58 2.50
CA PHE A 38 -3.68 7.83 3.66
C PHE A 38 -3.95 8.74 4.86
N ARG A 39 -3.08 9.70 5.13
CA ARG A 39 -3.31 10.69 6.20
C ARG A 39 -4.57 11.51 5.98
N LEU A 40 -4.83 11.95 4.76
CA LEU A 40 -6.09 12.64 4.42
C LEU A 40 -7.29 11.71 4.62
N VAL A 41 -7.22 10.45 4.20
CA VAL A 41 -8.29 9.46 4.38
C VAL A 41 -8.58 9.24 5.87
N LEU A 42 -7.55 9.13 6.69
CA LEU A 42 -7.64 8.88 8.13
C LEU A 42 -7.79 10.17 8.98
N ASN A 43 -8.19 11.31 8.38
CA ASN A 43 -8.36 12.59 9.08
C ASN A 43 -7.08 13.07 9.81
N GLY A 44 -5.91 12.91 9.19
CA GLY A 44 -4.61 13.29 9.73
C GLY A 44 -3.98 12.26 10.66
N LYS A 45 -4.67 11.15 10.96
CA LYS A 45 -4.12 10.08 11.80
C LYS A 45 -3.19 9.17 10.98
N LEU A 46 -2.26 8.51 11.67
CA LEU A 46 -1.37 7.49 11.10
C LEU A 46 -1.97 6.09 11.18
N PHE A 47 -2.81 5.86 12.19
CA PHE A 47 -3.47 4.60 12.51
C PHE A 47 -4.79 4.87 13.25
N LEU A 48 -5.65 3.85 13.33
CA LEU A 48 -6.94 3.89 14.02
C LEU A 48 -6.97 2.96 15.26
N ALA A 49 -6.03 2.02 15.37
CA ALA A 49 -5.96 1.10 16.49
C ALA A 49 -5.90 1.87 17.83
N PRO A 50 -6.70 1.50 18.85
CA PRO A 50 -6.74 2.19 20.13
C PRO A 50 -5.57 1.76 21.02
N ILE A 51 -4.35 2.00 20.55
CA ILE A 51 -3.12 1.74 21.31
C ILE A 51 -2.99 2.74 22.46
N LYS A 52 -2.37 2.30 23.56
CA LYS A 52 -2.16 3.14 24.74
C LYS A 52 -0.99 4.09 24.50
N ASP A 53 -1.05 5.26 25.17
CA ASP A 53 0.09 6.16 25.24
C ASP A 53 1.24 5.53 26.04
N GLY A 54 2.48 5.90 25.68
CA GLY A 54 3.69 5.49 26.40
C GLY A 54 4.76 4.87 25.50
N PRO A 55 5.83 4.36 26.10
CA PRO A 55 6.88 3.71 25.32
C PRO A 55 6.37 2.39 24.75
N LEU A 56 6.20 2.36 23.44
CA LEU A 56 5.70 1.20 22.68
C LEU A 56 6.81 0.53 21.89
N ARG A 57 6.73 -0.78 21.78
CA ARG A 57 7.49 -1.54 20.81
C ARG A 57 6.62 -1.80 19.59
N VAL A 58 6.95 -1.16 18.48
CA VAL A 58 6.13 -1.17 17.27
C VAL A 58 6.90 -1.82 16.12
N LEU A 59 6.20 -2.59 15.30
CA LEU A 59 6.69 -3.10 14.03
C LEU A 59 5.86 -2.51 12.89
N ASP A 60 6.52 -1.88 11.94
CA ASP A 60 5.93 -1.46 10.67
C ASP A 60 6.39 -2.40 9.56
N ILE A 61 5.46 -3.16 8.98
CA ILE A 61 5.72 -4.15 7.93
C ILE A 61 5.66 -3.45 6.57
N GLY A 62 6.73 -3.61 5.77
CA GLY A 62 6.79 -2.98 4.45
C GLY A 62 6.94 -1.47 4.54
N THR A 63 7.80 -1.00 5.41
CA THR A 63 7.95 0.41 5.79
C THR A 63 8.25 1.38 4.63
N GLY A 64 8.60 0.89 3.42
CA GLY A 64 8.87 1.70 2.24
C GLY A 64 9.97 2.74 2.47
N THR A 65 9.64 4.03 2.39
CA THR A 65 10.55 5.15 2.66
C THR A 65 10.85 5.35 4.15
N GLY A 66 10.09 4.69 5.03
CA GLY A 66 10.18 4.85 6.48
C GLY A 66 9.40 6.05 7.03
N ILE A 67 8.73 6.81 6.17
CA ILE A 67 8.01 8.03 6.56
C ILE A 67 6.96 7.78 7.66
N TRP A 68 6.22 6.66 7.59
CA TRP A 68 5.25 6.29 8.61
C TRP A 68 5.91 6.07 9.97
N ALA A 69 7.01 5.31 10.02
CA ALA A 69 7.72 5.00 11.26
C ALA A 69 8.35 6.26 11.87
N MET A 70 8.89 7.15 11.05
CA MET A 70 9.44 8.43 11.50
C MET A 70 8.34 9.35 12.07
N GLU A 71 7.20 9.47 11.39
CA GLU A 71 6.07 10.28 11.88
C GLU A 71 5.42 9.67 13.12
N PHE A 72 5.36 8.34 13.23
CA PHE A 72 4.87 7.65 14.42
C PHE A 72 5.71 8.01 15.64
N ASP A 73 7.04 7.91 15.55
CA ASP A 73 7.94 8.28 16.66
C ASP A 73 7.80 9.75 17.05
N HIS A 74 7.76 10.66 16.07
CA HIS A 74 7.56 12.09 16.33
C HIS A 74 6.20 12.38 16.98
N GLY A 75 5.16 11.61 16.65
CA GLY A 75 3.84 11.72 17.27
C GLY A 75 3.84 11.30 18.74
N GLN A 76 4.69 10.33 19.12
CA GLN A 76 4.88 9.88 20.50
C GLN A 76 5.78 10.82 21.33
N ARG A 77 6.51 11.75 20.67
CA ARG A 77 7.44 12.72 21.29
C ARG A 77 7.16 14.13 20.81
N PRO A 78 6.04 14.75 21.22
CA PRO A 78 5.65 16.08 20.74
C PRO A 78 6.62 17.21 21.13
N ASP A 79 7.52 16.97 22.05
CA ASP A 79 8.55 17.87 22.54
C ASP A 79 9.78 18.02 21.62
N LEU A 80 9.96 17.11 20.64
CA LEU A 80 11.11 17.08 19.72
C LEU A 80 10.81 17.68 18.33
N ARG A 81 9.93 18.67 18.23
CA ARG A 81 9.53 19.27 16.93
C ARG A 81 10.46 20.39 16.47
N THR A 82 11.63 20.08 15.90
CA THR A 82 12.36 21.04 15.08
C THR A 82 12.45 20.56 13.63
N SER A 83 12.41 21.50 12.69
CA SER A 83 12.51 21.21 11.24
C SER A 83 13.83 20.52 10.84
N ALA A 84 14.85 20.60 11.67
CA ALA A 84 16.14 19.95 11.46
C ALA A 84 16.14 18.47 11.92
N GLU A 85 15.22 18.08 12.80
CA GLU A 85 15.09 16.71 13.31
C GLU A 85 14.27 15.82 12.39
N LEU A 86 13.36 16.39 11.61
CA LEU A 86 12.58 15.69 10.58
C LEU A 86 13.45 15.09 9.45
N SER A 87 14.71 15.49 9.33
CA SER A 87 15.64 14.99 8.31
C SER A 87 16.55 13.85 8.80
N ARG A 88 16.45 13.43 10.07
CA ARG A 88 17.26 12.36 10.66
C ARG A 88 16.38 11.24 11.16
N VAL A 89 16.82 9.99 10.89
CA VAL A 89 16.17 8.82 11.47
C VAL A 89 16.26 8.91 12.99
N PRO A 90 15.14 8.84 13.72
CA PRO A 90 15.14 8.83 15.18
C PRO A 90 16.00 7.68 15.74
N PRO A 91 16.71 7.84 16.85
CA PRO A 91 17.66 6.85 17.37
C PRO A 91 17.01 5.54 17.83
N ASN A 92 15.70 5.53 18.03
CA ASN A 92 14.89 4.35 18.41
C ASN A 92 14.16 3.71 17.21
N VAL A 93 14.30 4.26 15.99
CA VAL A 93 13.80 3.64 14.75
C VAL A 93 14.93 2.82 14.14
N ILE A 94 14.67 1.53 13.92
CA ILE A 94 15.62 0.60 13.33
C ILE A 94 14.99 0.04 12.07
N PHE A 95 15.69 0.16 10.93
CA PHE A 95 15.28 -0.45 9.67
C PHE A 95 15.98 -1.78 9.50
N GLU A 96 15.19 -2.84 9.28
CA GLU A 96 15.66 -4.19 8.99
C GLU A 96 15.24 -4.59 7.58
N VAL A 97 16.13 -5.25 6.83
CA VAL A 97 15.78 -5.87 5.54
C VAL A 97 15.53 -7.34 5.79
N ASP A 98 14.27 -7.74 5.74
CA ASP A 98 13.85 -9.11 5.99
C ASP A 98 12.68 -9.50 5.08
N ASP A 99 12.44 -10.80 4.93
CA ASP A 99 11.28 -11.32 4.21
C ASP A 99 10.18 -11.68 5.20
N VAL A 100 9.15 -10.84 5.22
CA VAL A 100 8.00 -10.98 6.11
C VAL A 100 7.22 -12.29 5.90
N GLU A 101 7.34 -12.93 4.74
CA GLU A 101 6.73 -14.24 4.45
C GLU A 101 7.59 -15.41 4.94
N SER A 102 8.86 -15.19 5.33
CA SER A 102 9.68 -16.18 6.02
C SER A 102 9.24 -16.36 7.48
N GLU A 103 9.77 -17.38 8.16
CA GLU A 103 9.52 -17.55 9.59
C GLU A 103 10.15 -16.40 10.38
N TRP A 104 9.36 -15.74 11.22
CA TRP A 104 9.85 -14.65 12.03
C TRP A 104 10.70 -15.15 13.17
N PRO A 105 11.93 -14.62 13.35
CA PRO A 105 12.79 -15.05 14.44
C PRO A 105 12.18 -14.69 15.79
N PRO A 106 12.46 -15.47 16.85
CA PRO A 106 12.06 -15.14 18.21
C PRO A 106 12.62 -13.77 18.62
N ARG A 107 11.75 -12.89 19.07
CA ARG A 107 12.09 -11.54 19.57
C ARG A 107 11.13 -11.11 20.66
N ALA A 108 11.48 -10.05 21.39
CA ALA A 108 10.56 -9.47 22.37
C ALA A 108 9.24 -9.05 21.67
N PRO A 109 8.08 -9.38 22.26
CA PRO A 109 6.79 -9.12 21.62
C PRO A 109 6.49 -7.63 21.46
N PHE A 110 5.68 -7.33 20.46
CA PHE A 110 5.29 -5.96 20.10
C PHE A 110 4.01 -5.54 20.82
N ASP A 111 3.86 -4.25 21.05
CA ASP A 111 2.62 -3.63 21.50
C ASP A 111 1.68 -3.35 20.32
N PHE A 112 2.27 -3.02 19.16
CA PHE A 112 1.54 -2.70 17.94
C PHE A 112 2.30 -3.22 16.71
N ILE A 113 1.56 -3.79 15.77
CA ILE A 113 2.06 -4.16 14.45
C ILE A 113 1.21 -3.41 13.42
N HIS A 114 1.87 -2.71 12.51
CA HIS A 114 1.24 -1.96 11.43
C HIS A 114 1.68 -2.51 10.08
N SER A 115 0.77 -2.51 9.12
CA SER A 115 1.04 -2.88 7.73
C SER A 115 0.17 -2.02 6.81
N ARG A 116 0.79 -1.44 5.78
CA ARG A 116 0.08 -0.58 4.84
C ARG A 116 0.51 -0.89 3.42
N TYR A 117 -0.48 -1.01 2.51
CA TYR A 117 -0.25 -1.11 1.07
C TYR A 117 0.65 -2.29 0.68
N MET A 118 0.42 -3.42 1.32
CA MET A 118 1.12 -4.68 1.02
C MET A 118 0.34 -5.59 0.06
N CYS A 119 -0.86 -5.20 -0.35
CA CYS A 119 -1.60 -5.89 -1.41
C CYS A 119 -0.76 -6.00 -2.68
N GLY A 120 -0.82 -7.14 -3.37
CA GLY A 120 0.08 -7.44 -4.49
C GLY A 120 1.51 -7.83 -4.09
N SER A 121 1.88 -7.73 -2.81
CA SER A 121 3.22 -8.09 -2.31
C SER A 121 3.23 -9.36 -1.46
N ILE A 122 2.16 -9.67 -0.77
CA ILE A 122 2.02 -10.83 0.13
C ILE A 122 1.24 -11.94 -0.56
N LYS A 123 1.71 -13.19 -0.42
CA LYS A 123 1.04 -14.39 -0.93
C LYS A 123 0.16 -15.04 0.13
N ASP A 124 0.67 -15.14 1.34
CA ASP A 124 0.05 -15.90 2.44
C ASP A 124 -0.33 -14.95 3.59
N TRP A 125 -1.45 -14.26 3.43
CA TRP A 125 -2.00 -13.36 4.43
C TRP A 125 -2.40 -14.05 5.74
N PRO A 126 -3.01 -15.26 5.73
CA PRO A 126 -3.25 -16.01 6.96
C PRO A 126 -1.98 -16.29 7.75
N ARG A 127 -0.90 -16.70 7.08
CA ARG A 127 0.39 -16.93 7.73
C ARG A 127 0.98 -15.63 8.29
N LEU A 128 0.93 -14.53 7.52
CA LEU A 128 1.38 -13.22 7.99
C LEU A 128 0.63 -12.80 9.26
N ALA A 129 -0.70 -12.90 9.25
CA ALA A 129 -1.53 -12.60 10.41
C ALA A 129 -1.22 -13.52 11.61
N GLN A 130 -0.97 -14.82 11.37
CA GLN A 130 -0.59 -15.77 12.43
C GLN A 130 0.78 -15.43 13.03
N GLN A 131 1.77 -15.07 12.22
CA GLN A 131 3.09 -14.65 12.71
C GLN A 131 2.98 -13.37 13.56
N ALA A 132 2.20 -12.40 13.10
CA ALA A 132 1.93 -11.18 13.84
C ALA A 132 1.22 -11.47 15.17
N TYR A 133 0.21 -12.35 15.20
CA TYR A 133 -0.47 -12.78 16.42
C TYR A 133 0.49 -13.36 17.44
N ASN A 134 1.39 -14.23 17.01
CA ASN A 134 2.39 -14.90 17.87
C ASN A 134 3.43 -13.93 18.42
N GLN A 135 3.65 -12.79 17.77
CA GLN A 135 4.65 -11.78 18.15
C GLN A 135 4.06 -10.57 18.88
N LEU A 136 2.74 -10.53 19.06
CA LEU A 136 2.08 -9.48 19.84
C LEU A 136 2.02 -9.83 21.32
N LYS A 137 2.12 -8.81 22.16
CA LYS A 137 1.80 -8.93 23.59
C LYS A 137 0.30 -9.21 23.77
N PRO A 138 -0.13 -9.86 24.87
CA PRO A 138 -1.53 -9.89 25.25
C PRO A 138 -2.10 -8.47 25.34
N GLY A 139 -3.19 -8.21 24.60
CA GLY A 139 -3.78 -6.87 24.48
C GLY A 139 -3.09 -5.93 23.49
N GLY A 140 -2.08 -6.42 22.75
CA GLY A 140 -1.48 -5.71 21.62
C GLY A 140 -2.42 -5.67 20.41
N TRP A 141 -2.14 -4.75 19.48
CA TRP A 141 -2.96 -4.49 18.29
C TRP A 141 -2.20 -4.77 17.00
N ILE A 142 -2.93 -5.21 15.99
CA ILE A 142 -2.49 -5.18 14.60
C ILE A 142 -3.43 -4.29 13.81
N GLU A 143 -2.89 -3.53 12.86
CA GLU A 143 -3.67 -2.76 11.89
C GLU A 143 -3.15 -3.00 10.48
N PHE A 144 -4.07 -3.39 9.61
CA PHE A 144 -3.85 -3.50 8.17
C PHE A 144 -4.59 -2.36 7.47
N GLN A 145 -3.90 -1.61 6.61
CA GLN A 145 -4.47 -0.56 5.77
C GLN A 145 -4.28 -0.97 4.31
N GLU A 146 -5.28 -1.65 3.73
CA GLU A 146 -5.14 -2.32 2.45
C GLU A 146 -6.24 -1.95 1.46
N PHE A 147 -5.85 -1.81 0.20
CA PHE A 147 -6.80 -1.57 -0.86
C PHE A 147 -7.64 -2.81 -1.22
N TYR A 148 -8.83 -2.53 -1.70
CA TYR A 148 -9.63 -3.43 -2.50
C TYR A 148 -9.74 -2.86 -3.92
N LEU A 149 -8.80 -3.22 -4.79
CA LEU A 149 -8.63 -2.62 -6.12
C LEU A 149 -9.64 -3.18 -7.14
N VAL A 150 -10.94 -3.01 -6.85
CA VAL A 150 -12.05 -3.23 -7.77
C VAL A 150 -12.76 -1.90 -7.97
N ASN A 151 -12.66 -1.36 -9.18
CA ASN A 151 -13.24 -0.07 -9.47
C ASN A 151 -14.73 -0.14 -9.73
N TYR A 152 -15.43 0.92 -9.34
CA TYR A 152 -16.87 1.10 -9.58
C TYR A 152 -17.21 2.59 -9.74
N SER A 153 -18.44 2.88 -10.17
CA SER A 153 -19.04 4.21 -10.11
C SER A 153 -20.48 4.09 -9.63
N GLU A 154 -20.90 5.00 -8.76
CA GLU A 154 -22.28 4.98 -8.23
C GLU A 154 -23.31 5.54 -9.22
N ASP A 155 -22.88 6.45 -10.10
CA ASP A 155 -23.72 7.10 -11.12
C ASP A 155 -23.70 6.41 -12.49
N GLY A 156 -22.99 5.27 -12.58
CA GLY A 156 -22.85 4.52 -13.82
C GLY A 156 -22.01 5.25 -14.90
N SER A 157 -21.20 6.24 -14.53
CA SER A 157 -20.28 6.92 -15.44
C SER A 157 -19.12 6.04 -15.91
N LEU A 158 -18.73 5.04 -15.12
CA LEU A 158 -17.74 4.05 -15.51
C LEU A 158 -18.37 3.07 -16.51
N LYS A 159 -18.02 3.22 -17.79
CA LYS A 159 -18.51 2.37 -18.87
C LYS A 159 -17.58 1.19 -19.14
N GLU A 160 -18.16 0.15 -19.72
CA GLU A 160 -17.38 -0.96 -20.30
C GLU A 160 -16.36 -0.41 -21.32
N GLY A 161 -15.16 -1.01 -21.33
CA GLY A 161 -14.08 -0.57 -22.23
C GLY A 161 -13.25 0.62 -21.72
N ASN A 162 -13.51 1.16 -20.53
CA ASN A 162 -12.64 2.16 -19.92
C ASN A 162 -11.24 1.59 -19.64
N ASN A 163 -10.19 2.21 -20.18
CA ASN A 163 -8.84 1.66 -20.10
C ASN A 163 -8.23 1.76 -18.70
N VAL A 164 -8.64 2.71 -17.87
CA VAL A 164 -8.21 2.75 -16.45
C VAL A 164 -8.76 1.54 -15.71
N ASN A 165 -10.06 1.24 -15.87
CA ASN A 165 -10.64 0.05 -15.25
C ASN A 165 -9.99 -1.23 -15.78
N ARG A 166 -9.76 -1.31 -17.10
CA ARG A 166 -9.08 -2.45 -17.72
C ARG A 166 -7.65 -2.65 -17.21
N PHE A 167 -6.94 -1.56 -16.89
CA PHE A 167 -5.62 -1.63 -16.26
C PHE A 167 -5.66 -2.35 -14.90
N TYR A 168 -6.61 -2.00 -14.04
CA TYR A 168 -6.79 -2.65 -12.75
C TYR A 168 -7.22 -4.12 -12.88
N GLU A 169 -8.07 -4.43 -13.86
CA GLU A 169 -8.44 -5.82 -14.16
C GLU A 169 -7.24 -6.67 -14.57
N LEU A 170 -6.40 -6.16 -15.48
CA LEU A 170 -5.19 -6.84 -15.92
C LEU A 170 -4.15 -6.98 -14.80
N LEU A 171 -4.00 -5.94 -13.98
CA LEU A 171 -3.11 -5.99 -12.82
C LEU A 171 -3.56 -7.06 -11.83
N ARG A 172 -4.86 -7.11 -11.53
CA ARG A 172 -5.45 -8.15 -10.70
C ARG A 172 -5.22 -9.54 -11.31
N GLU A 173 -5.56 -9.73 -12.59
CA GLU A 173 -5.34 -11.00 -13.29
C GLU A 173 -3.88 -11.46 -13.18
N ALA A 174 -2.92 -10.55 -13.44
CA ALA A 174 -1.50 -10.88 -13.38
C ALA A 174 -1.07 -11.30 -11.97
N LEU A 175 -1.47 -10.54 -10.94
CA LEU A 175 -1.05 -10.79 -9.58
C LEU A 175 -1.76 -11.99 -8.95
N ASP A 176 -3.02 -12.25 -9.30
CA ASP A 176 -3.75 -13.46 -8.90
C ASP A 176 -3.09 -14.74 -9.44
N ARG A 177 -2.55 -14.72 -10.69
CA ARG A 177 -1.79 -15.87 -11.26
C ARG A 177 -0.57 -16.26 -10.43
N ILE A 178 -0.03 -15.34 -9.63
CA ILE A 178 1.12 -15.59 -8.75
C ILE A 178 0.76 -15.58 -7.27
N ASN A 179 -0.54 -15.70 -6.95
CA ASN A 179 -1.08 -15.69 -5.58
C ASN A 179 -0.73 -14.44 -4.76
N ARG A 180 -0.74 -13.25 -5.39
CA ARG A 180 -0.49 -11.96 -4.73
C ARG A 180 -1.69 -11.03 -4.91
N PRO A 181 -2.81 -11.28 -4.22
CA PRO A 181 -4.06 -10.59 -4.47
C PRO A 181 -3.97 -9.09 -4.15
N VAL A 182 -4.61 -8.28 -4.99
CA VAL A 182 -4.82 -6.84 -4.75
C VAL A 182 -6.24 -6.52 -4.28
N THR A 183 -6.98 -7.56 -3.93
CA THR A 183 -8.37 -7.45 -3.43
C THR A 183 -8.50 -7.96 -1.99
N ILE A 184 -7.38 -8.01 -1.28
CA ILE A 184 -7.30 -8.62 0.06
C ILE A 184 -8.10 -7.86 1.12
N GLY A 185 -8.31 -6.54 0.94
CA GLY A 185 -8.94 -5.69 1.96
C GLY A 185 -10.23 -6.28 2.55
N LYS A 186 -11.11 -6.86 1.72
CA LYS A 186 -12.37 -7.49 2.18
C LYS A 186 -12.20 -8.81 2.92
N GLU A 187 -11.07 -9.51 2.74
CA GLU A 187 -10.81 -10.80 3.36
C GLU A 187 -10.11 -10.68 4.72
N LEU A 188 -9.46 -9.54 5.00
CA LEU A 188 -8.64 -9.35 6.20
C LEU A 188 -9.43 -9.55 7.48
N GLU A 189 -10.66 -9.05 7.56
CA GLU A 189 -11.52 -9.23 8.74
C GLU A 189 -11.72 -10.72 9.06
N ARG A 190 -12.02 -11.53 8.06
CA ARG A 190 -12.17 -12.98 8.23
C ARG A 190 -10.85 -13.63 8.65
N ILE A 191 -9.75 -13.28 7.98
CA ILE A 191 -8.42 -13.85 8.23
C ILE A 191 -8.00 -13.60 9.69
N VAL A 192 -8.08 -12.36 10.18
CA VAL A 192 -7.64 -12.04 11.54
C VAL A 192 -8.53 -12.70 12.60
N LYS A 193 -9.85 -12.83 12.35
CA LYS A 193 -10.76 -13.57 13.24
C LYS A 193 -10.41 -15.07 13.30
N GLU A 194 -10.13 -15.69 12.16
CA GLU A 194 -9.73 -17.11 12.08
C GLU A 194 -8.40 -17.39 12.81
N VAL A 195 -7.47 -16.45 12.80
CA VAL A 195 -6.21 -16.52 13.55
C VAL A 195 -6.42 -16.43 15.07
N GLY A 196 -7.50 -15.80 15.53
CA GLY A 196 -7.84 -15.69 16.94
C GLY A 196 -7.81 -14.28 17.51
N PHE A 197 -7.67 -13.26 16.67
CA PHE A 197 -7.82 -11.87 17.11
C PHE A 197 -9.25 -11.59 17.59
N VAL A 198 -9.36 -10.80 18.65
CA VAL A 198 -10.64 -10.35 19.23
C VAL A 198 -10.76 -8.85 19.07
N ASN A 199 -11.98 -8.30 19.26
CA ASN A 199 -12.25 -6.86 19.10
C ASN A 199 -11.86 -6.34 17.72
N VAL A 200 -12.16 -7.12 16.68
CA VAL A 200 -11.85 -6.78 15.29
C VAL A 200 -12.77 -5.65 14.84
N HIS A 201 -12.17 -4.58 14.33
CA HIS A 201 -12.87 -3.47 13.66
C HIS A 201 -12.51 -3.49 12.18
N HIS A 202 -13.50 -3.28 11.33
CA HIS A 202 -13.32 -3.15 9.90
C HIS A 202 -14.00 -1.86 9.44
N GLU A 203 -13.23 -0.97 8.85
CA GLU A 203 -13.73 0.27 8.24
C GLU A 203 -13.40 0.28 6.76
N VAL A 204 -14.31 0.79 5.96
CA VAL A 204 -14.15 0.92 4.51
C VAL A 204 -14.21 2.39 4.14
N PHE A 205 -13.18 2.86 3.45
CA PHE A 205 -13.09 4.20 2.92
C PHE A 205 -13.19 4.19 1.40
N GLN A 206 -14.20 4.86 0.87
CA GLN A 206 -14.36 5.04 -0.58
C GLN A 206 -13.33 6.06 -1.09
N LEU A 207 -12.49 5.65 -2.01
CA LEU A 207 -11.45 6.48 -2.58
C LEU A 207 -11.79 6.87 -4.02
N PRO A 208 -12.08 8.13 -4.28
CA PRO A 208 -12.25 8.61 -5.65
C PRO A 208 -10.94 8.51 -6.42
N LEU A 209 -11.04 8.29 -7.72
CA LEU A 209 -9.94 8.35 -8.66
C LEU A 209 -10.17 9.57 -9.57
N GLY A 210 -9.45 10.68 -9.28
CA GLY A 210 -9.61 11.94 -9.98
C GLY A 210 -10.30 13.04 -9.15
N THR A 211 -10.39 14.24 -9.73
CA THR A 211 -10.83 15.48 -9.05
C THR A 211 -12.33 15.77 -9.20
N TRP A 212 -13.12 14.78 -9.53
CA TRP A 212 -14.56 14.92 -9.79
C TRP A 212 -15.40 15.19 -8.52
N PRO A 213 -15.04 14.75 -7.28
CA PRO A 213 -15.84 15.05 -6.10
C PRO A 213 -16.01 16.55 -5.87
N ARG A 214 -17.16 16.95 -5.32
CA ARG A 214 -17.46 18.35 -4.96
C ARG A 214 -16.82 18.74 -3.63
N GLU A 215 -16.80 17.80 -2.68
CA GLU A 215 -16.23 17.98 -1.36
C GLU A 215 -14.71 18.12 -1.48
N ARG A 216 -14.14 19.15 -0.85
CA ARG A 216 -12.73 19.54 -1.01
C ARG A 216 -11.76 18.43 -0.65
N ARG A 217 -11.97 17.80 0.50
CA ARG A 217 -11.09 16.72 0.98
C ARG A 217 -11.13 15.50 0.04
N MET A 218 -12.32 15.07 -0.39
CA MET A 218 -12.46 13.97 -1.33
C MET A 218 -11.84 14.29 -2.68
N LYS A 219 -11.91 15.55 -3.10
CA LYS A 219 -11.22 16.03 -4.32
C LYS A 219 -9.70 15.96 -4.17
N GLU A 220 -9.15 16.33 -3.03
CA GLU A 220 -7.71 16.24 -2.72
C GLU A 220 -7.26 14.77 -2.68
N ILE A 221 -8.01 13.89 -2.00
CA ILE A 221 -7.79 12.44 -1.99
C ILE A 221 -7.80 11.89 -3.42
N GLY A 222 -8.82 12.22 -4.20
CA GLY A 222 -8.94 11.73 -5.58
C GLY A 222 -7.84 12.24 -6.50
N ALA A 223 -7.36 13.47 -6.29
CA ALA A 223 -6.21 14.02 -7.01
C ALA A 223 -4.94 13.22 -6.73
N LEU A 224 -4.63 12.96 -5.46
CA LEU A 224 -3.47 12.18 -5.06
C LEU A 224 -3.58 10.73 -5.55
N ASN A 225 -4.77 10.12 -5.45
CA ASN A 225 -5.03 8.77 -5.93
C ASN A 225 -4.81 8.63 -7.44
N MET A 226 -5.24 9.63 -8.22
CA MET A 226 -5.00 9.67 -9.66
C MET A 226 -3.51 9.90 -9.97
N LEU A 227 -2.84 10.79 -9.27
CA LEU A 227 -1.42 11.08 -9.49
C LEU A 227 -0.57 9.83 -9.18
N GLN A 228 -0.78 9.17 -8.04
CA GLN A 228 -0.04 7.97 -7.69
C GLN A 228 -0.29 6.82 -8.68
N LEU A 229 -1.49 6.71 -9.25
CA LEU A 229 -1.76 5.75 -10.32
C LEU A 229 -0.93 6.09 -11.56
N LEU A 230 -1.01 7.33 -12.04
CA LEU A 230 -0.32 7.76 -13.27
C LEU A 230 1.20 7.60 -13.17
N ASP A 231 1.78 7.91 -12.00
CA ASP A 231 3.21 7.73 -11.73
C ASP A 231 3.59 6.26 -11.59
N GLY A 232 2.67 5.45 -11.05
CA GLY A 232 2.88 4.01 -10.83
C GLY A 232 2.60 3.12 -12.05
N LEU A 233 1.96 3.62 -13.12
CA LEU A 233 1.53 2.79 -14.25
C LEU A 233 2.61 1.86 -14.78
N GLU A 234 3.80 2.39 -15.05
CA GLU A 234 4.94 1.59 -15.55
C GLU A 234 5.49 0.65 -14.47
N ALA A 235 5.55 1.13 -13.21
CA ALA A 235 6.01 0.33 -12.07
C ALA A 235 5.15 -0.90 -11.85
N PHE A 236 3.83 -0.76 -11.99
CA PHE A 236 2.88 -1.86 -11.78
C PHE A 236 2.78 -2.80 -12.97
N SER A 237 2.97 -2.31 -14.19
CA SER A 237 2.66 -3.08 -15.40
C SER A 237 3.89 -3.64 -16.14
N ALA A 238 5.02 -2.93 -16.18
CA ALA A 238 6.13 -3.36 -17.03
C ALA A 238 6.55 -4.80 -16.75
N ALA A 239 6.91 -5.13 -15.51
CA ALA A 239 7.31 -6.49 -15.16
C ALA A 239 6.11 -7.45 -15.03
N THR A 240 4.96 -7.01 -14.53
CA THR A 240 3.80 -7.89 -14.34
C THR A 240 3.15 -8.29 -15.65
N PHE A 241 2.95 -7.33 -16.58
CA PHE A 241 2.29 -7.65 -17.85
C PHE A 241 3.22 -8.40 -18.80
N THR A 242 4.52 -8.07 -18.81
CA THR A 242 5.47 -8.81 -19.67
C THR A 242 5.76 -10.21 -19.15
N ASN A 243 6.14 -10.35 -17.88
CA ASN A 243 6.60 -11.62 -17.33
C ASN A 243 5.46 -12.58 -16.95
N ILE A 244 4.25 -12.06 -16.70
CA ILE A 244 3.13 -12.88 -16.19
C ILE A 244 2.03 -13.02 -17.24
N LEU A 245 1.64 -11.92 -17.92
CA LEU A 245 0.62 -11.96 -18.96
C LEU A 245 1.16 -12.27 -20.34
N GLY A 246 2.49 -12.16 -20.55
CA GLY A 246 3.14 -12.47 -21.83
C GLY A 246 3.07 -11.35 -22.88
N TRP A 247 2.77 -10.11 -22.45
CA TRP A 247 2.74 -8.96 -23.35
C TRP A 247 4.16 -8.54 -23.74
N THR A 248 4.31 -7.93 -24.91
CA THR A 248 5.55 -7.21 -25.25
C THR A 248 5.58 -5.86 -24.53
N ILE A 249 6.76 -5.28 -24.36
CA ILE A 249 6.88 -3.97 -23.70
C ILE A 249 6.22 -2.87 -24.55
N GLU A 250 6.22 -3.01 -25.87
CA GLU A 250 5.57 -2.12 -26.82
C GLU A 250 4.04 -2.14 -26.64
N GLU A 251 3.44 -3.33 -26.48
CA GLU A 251 2.00 -3.47 -26.20
C GLU A 251 1.65 -2.80 -24.87
N VAL A 252 2.49 -2.98 -23.83
CA VAL A 252 2.30 -2.30 -22.55
C VAL A 252 2.33 -0.78 -22.77
N GLN A 253 3.31 -0.23 -23.44
CA GLN A 253 3.44 1.22 -23.65
C GLN A 253 2.25 1.81 -24.42
N VAL A 254 1.79 1.13 -25.49
CA VAL A 254 0.59 1.55 -26.24
C VAL A 254 -0.64 1.54 -25.33
N PHE A 255 -0.84 0.50 -24.55
CA PHE A 255 -1.96 0.41 -23.61
C PHE A 255 -1.90 1.50 -22.54
N LEU A 256 -0.72 1.77 -21.96
CA LEU A 256 -0.57 2.83 -20.96
C LEU A 256 -0.86 4.24 -21.53
N ALA A 257 -0.64 4.46 -22.83
CA ALA A 257 -1.05 5.70 -23.47
C ALA A 257 -2.58 5.86 -23.48
N LEU A 258 -3.32 4.76 -23.72
CA LEU A 258 -4.79 4.75 -23.63
C LEU A 258 -5.28 4.96 -22.18
N VAL A 259 -4.64 4.31 -21.21
CA VAL A 259 -4.93 4.52 -19.78
C VAL A 259 -4.75 6.00 -19.40
N ARG A 260 -3.62 6.62 -19.78
CA ARG A 260 -3.37 8.05 -19.52
C ARG A 260 -4.38 8.97 -20.20
N LYS A 261 -4.89 8.57 -21.36
CA LYS A 261 -5.95 9.32 -22.05
C LYS A 261 -7.25 9.28 -21.26
N ASP A 262 -7.71 8.08 -20.88
CA ASP A 262 -8.98 7.89 -20.17
C ASP A 262 -8.93 8.46 -18.74
N ALA A 263 -7.78 8.42 -18.08
CA ALA A 263 -7.56 9.02 -16.77
C ALA A 263 -7.77 10.55 -16.73
N ARG A 264 -7.77 11.22 -17.90
CA ARG A 264 -8.05 12.66 -18.03
C ARG A 264 -9.54 12.96 -18.20
N ASP A 265 -10.36 11.94 -18.39
CA ASP A 265 -11.81 12.12 -18.54
C ASP A 265 -12.44 12.42 -17.18
N ARG A 266 -12.83 13.67 -16.98
CA ARG A 266 -13.47 14.15 -15.75
C ARG A 266 -14.94 13.74 -15.64
N GLY A 267 -15.52 13.18 -16.68
CA GLY A 267 -16.89 12.67 -16.70
C GLY A 267 -17.01 11.26 -16.12
N VAL A 268 -15.88 10.59 -15.83
CA VAL A 268 -15.86 9.27 -15.20
C VAL A 268 -15.61 9.42 -13.70
N HIS A 269 -16.61 9.08 -12.89
CA HIS A 269 -16.58 9.18 -11.43
C HIS A 269 -16.23 7.82 -10.82
N MET A 270 -15.01 7.39 -11.09
CA MET A 270 -14.49 6.10 -10.63
C MET A 270 -14.06 6.15 -9.18
N MET A 271 -14.29 5.07 -8.46
CA MET A 271 -13.85 4.82 -7.08
C MET A 271 -13.35 3.39 -6.92
N HIS A 272 -12.58 3.17 -5.86
CA HIS A 272 -12.31 1.86 -5.26
C HIS A 272 -12.24 2.01 -3.73
N ASP A 273 -12.16 0.90 -2.99
CA ASP A 273 -12.20 0.90 -1.54
C ASP A 273 -10.79 0.74 -0.93
N LEU A 274 -10.61 1.33 0.26
CA LEU A 274 -9.51 1.12 1.18
C LEU A 274 -10.04 0.48 2.45
#